data_9441cb31f10c68ae60a2a7372280ec32
#
_entry.id   9441cb31f10c68ae60a2a7372280ec32
#
_cell.length_a   1.000
_cell.length_b   1.000
_cell.length_c   1.000
_cell.angle_alpha   90.00
_cell.angle_beta   90.00
_cell.angle_gamma   90.00
#
_symmetry.space_group_name_H-M   'P 1'
#
loop_
_entity.id
_entity.type
_entity.pdbx_description
1 polymer ?
#
loop_
_entity_poly.entity_id
_entity_poly.type
_entity_poly.pdbx_seq_one_letter_code
_entity_poly.pdbx_strand_id
1 'polypeptide(L)'
;FVLKDGTVLFNEVSPRPHDTGMVTMISQYLSEFDLHARAVLGIPVSKAHIGLDLPKYYGAASHAIVVEGNGEVEFSNLQTALATPGTDLRIFSKPRVEGHRRMGVTLAIGSDIDEARIKANECAQNLRIVVNPAK
;
A
#
# COMPACT_ATOMS: atom_id res chain seq x y z
N PHE A 1 9.31 11.86 -10.32
CA PHE A 1 10.53 11.07 -10.05
C PHE A 1 11.66 11.99 -9.62
N VAL A 2 12.51 11.50 -8.71
CA VAL A 2 13.77 12.14 -8.36
C VAL A 2 14.89 11.25 -8.90
N LEU A 3 15.68 11.79 -9.82
CA LEU A 3 16.82 11.08 -10.41
C LEU A 3 18.02 11.08 -9.46
N LYS A 4 19.04 10.25 -9.76
CA LYS A 4 20.24 10.11 -8.92
C LYS A 4 21.05 11.43 -8.79
N ASP A 5 20.97 12.32 -9.77
CA ASP A 5 21.60 13.64 -9.78
C ASP A 5 20.77 14.72 -9.05
N GLY A 6 19.61 14.34 -8.47
CA GLY A 6 18.68 15.25 -7.80
C GLY A 6 17.68 15.94 -8.74
N THR A 7 17.73 15.68 -10.04
CA THR A 7 16.76 16.24 -11.00
C THR A 7 15.35 15.72 -10.69
N VAL A 8 14.38 16.64 -10.62
CA VAL A 8 12.97 16.30 -10.41
C VAL A 8 12.24 16.28 -11.75
N LEU A 9 11.65 15.16 -12.09
CA LEU A 9 10.83 14.98 -13.29
C LEU A 9 9.36 14.81 -12.92
N PHE A 10 8.50 15.54 -13.61
CA PHE A 10 7.07 15.31 -13.54
C PHE A 10 6.73 13.93 -14.16
N ASN A 11 5.82 13.20 -13.52
CA ASN A 11 5.26 11.95 -14.04
C ASN A 11 3.78 12.12 -14.36
N GLU A 12 2.95 12.09 -13.32
CA GLU A 12 1.51 12.24 -13.45
C GLU A 12 0.90 12.86 -12.19
N VAL A 13 -0.33 13.34 -12.30
CA VAL A 13 -1.16 13.77 -11.17
C VAL A 13 -2.44 12.96 -11.16
N SER A 14 -2.77 12.38 -10.02
CA SER A 14 -4.08 11.77 -9.80
C SER A 14 -4.97 12.74 -9.03
N PRO A 15 -6.19 13.06 -9.51
CA PRO A 15 -7.12 13.94 -8.81
C PRO A 15 -7.87 13.22 -7.66
N ARG A 16 -7.46 12.03 -7.30
CA ARG A 16 -8.05 11.16 -6.28
C ARG A 16 -6.96 10.37 -5.55
N PRO A 17 -7.26 9.78 -4.38
CA PRO A 17 -6.35 8.82 -3.77
C PRO A 17 -5.94 7.70 -4.74
N HIS A 18 -4.69 7.31 -4.67
CA HIS A 18 -4.08 6.33 -5.55
C HIS A 18 -3.35 5.25 -4.74
N ASP A 19 -3.22 4.04 -5.29
CA ASP A 19 -2.58 2.93 -4.60
C ASP A 19 -1.10 3.17 -4.25
N THR A 20 -0.41 4.05 -4.96
CA THR A 20 0.95 4.49 -4.61
C THR A 20 1.02 5.30 -3.32
N GLY A 21 -0.06 5.97 -2.94
CA GLY A 21 -0.17 6.71 -1.68
C GLY A 21 -0.64 5.86 -0.50
N MET A 22 -0.96 4.57 -0.70
CA MET A 22 -1.45 3.70 0.38
C MET A 22 -0.44 3.50 1.52
N VAL A 23 0.85 3.73 1.28
CA VAL A 23 1.87 3.75 2.34
C VAL A 23 1.55 4.76 3.45
N THR A 24 0.79 5.81 3.14
CA THR A 24 0.34 6.81 4.13
C THR A 24 -0.55 6.21 5.20
N MET A 25 -1.22 5.08 4.93
CA MET A 25 -2.10 4.39 5.89
C MET A 25 -1.34 3.80 7.09
N ILE A 26 -0.03 3.59 6.95
CA ILE A 26 0.81 3.02 8.00
C ILE A 26 1.90 3.99 8.46
N SER A 27 2.13 5.09 7.75
CA SER A 27 3.23 6.00 7.99
C SER A 27 2.82 7.41 8.42
N GLN A 28 1.56 7.78 8.26
CA GLN A 28 1.08 9.13 8.56
C GLN A 28 -0.06 9.10 9.56
N TYR A 29 -0.20 10.18 10.32
CA TYR A 29 -1.30 10.36 11.27
C TYR A 29 -2.67 10.39 10.57
N LEU A 30 -2.77 11.07 9.42
CA LEU A 30 -3.90 10.98 8.49
C LEU A 30 -3.41 10.45 7.15
N SER A 31 -4.04 9.39 6.68
CA SER A 31 -3.77 8.82 5.37
C SER A 31 -4.21 9.76 4.23
N GLU A 32 -3.78 9.48 3.01
CA GLU A 32 -4.27 10.20 1.83
C GLU A 32 -5.79 10.14 1.69
N PHE A 33 -6.42 9.03 2.14
CA PHE A 33 -7.87 8.86 2.13
C PHE A 33 -8.56 9.78 3.13
N ASP A 34 -8.01 9.91 4.34
CA ASP A 34 -8.53 10.81 5.37
C ASP A 34 -8.41 12.27 4.92
N LEU A 35 -7.28 12.63 4.31
CA LEU A 35 -7.05 13.97 3.78
C LEU A 35 -7.99 14.28 2.62
N HIS A 36 -8.23 13.30 1.74
CA HIS A 36 -9.19 13.43 0.65
C HIS A 36 -10.62 13.61 1.17
N ALA A 37 -11.04 12.80 2.14
CA ALA A 37 -12.36 12.93 2.77
C ALA A 37 -12.53 14.31 3.42
N ARG A 38 -11.52 14.83 4.12
CA ARG A 38 -11.52 16.18 4.67
C ARG A 38 -11.68 17.24 3.60
N ALA A 39 -10.95 17.12 2.49
CA ALA A 39 -11.04 18.06 1.37
C ALA A 39 -12.45 18.10 0.76
N VAL A 40 -13.07 16.93 0.56
CA VAL A 40 -14.45 16.81 0.04
C VAL A 40 -15.47 17.42 0.99
N LEU A 41 -15.27 17.23 2.30
CA LEU A 41 -16.19 17.72 3.34
C LEU A 41 -15.89 19.17 3.78
N GLY A 42 -14.89 19.82 3.22
CA GLY A 42 -14.46 21.17 3.63
C GLY A 42 -13.88 21.24 5.03
N ILE A 43 -13.39 20.11 5.58
CA ILE A 43 -12.75 20.05 6.89
C ILE A 43 -11.30 20.56 6.77
N PRO A 44 -10.89 21.55 7.57
CA PRO A 44 -9.56 22.13 7.45
C PRO A 44 -8.44 21.11 7.64
N VAL A 45 -7.38 21.26 6.84
CA VAL A 45 -6.13 20.49 6.95
C VAL A 45 -5.00 21.43 7.34
N SER A 46 -4.27 21.12 8.39
CA SER A 46 -3.10 21.86 8.86
C SER A 46 -1.82 21.00 8.70
N LYS A 47 -0.67 21.63 8.91
CA LYS A 47 0.63 20.91 8.90
C LYS A 47 0.68 19.76 9.90
N ALA A 48 -0.02 19.85 11.03
CA ALA A 48 -0.09 18.80 12.03
C ALA A 48 -0.80 17.53 11.53
N HIS A 49 -1.65 17.66 10.50
CA HIS A 49 -2.39 16.53 9.92
C HIS A 49 -1.60 15.72 8.89
N ILE A 50 -0.53 16.29 8.32
CA ILE A 50 0.24 15.70 7.20
C ILE A 50 1.63 15.22 7.62
N GLY A 51 1.91 15.14 8.93
CA GLY A 51 3.19 14.65 9.45
C GLY A 51 3.29 13.13 9.39
N LEU A 52 4.53 12.64 9.38
CA LEU A 52 4.80 11.22 9.57
C LEU A 52 4.53 10.84 11.03
N ASP A 53 3.81 9.75 11.25
CA ASP A 53 3.59 9.12 12.55
C ASP A 53 4.55 7.94 12.72
N LEU A 54 5.83 8.22 12.60
CA LEU A 54 6.91 7.25 12.73
C LEU A 54 8.00 7.77 13.63
N PRO A 55 8.66 6.91 14.42
CA PRO A 55 9.88 7.28 15.13
C PRO A 55 10.93 7.81 14.15
N LYS A 56 11.78 8.71 14.65
CA LYS A 56 12.89 9.24 13.85
C LYS A 56 13.76 8.09 13.33
N TYR A 57 14.09 8.12 12.03
CA TYR A 57 14.83 7.11 11.27
C TYR A 57 14.03 5.86 10.85
N TYR A 58 12.80 5.69 11.30
CA TYR A 58 11.96 4.61 10.78
C TYR A 58 11.56 4.84 9.33
N GLY A 59 11.39 3.74 8.61
CA GLY A 59 10.88 3.72 7.25
C GLY A 59 9.51 3.04 7.16
N ALA A 60 8.78 3.37 6.11
CA ALA A 60 7.56 2.65 5.74
C ALA A 60 7.59 2.29 4.25
N ALA A 61 7.02 1.15 3.92
CA ALA A 61 6.97 0.67 2.54
C ALA A 61 5.61 0.05 2.22
N SER A 62 5.26 0.08 0.94
CA SER A 62 4.17 -0.68 0.36
C SER A 62 4.69 -1.63 -0.71
N HIS A 63 4.07 -2.82 -0.81
CA HIS A 63 4.36 -3.80 -1.86
C HIS A 63 3.05 -4.18 -2.54
N ALA A 64 2.97 -3.99 -3.87
CA ALA A 64 1.76 -4.29 -4.63
C ALA A 64 1.59 -5.81 -4.81
N ILE A 65 0.39 -6.30 -4.51
CA ILE A 65 0.00 -7.68 -4.80
C ILE A 65 -0.58 -7.72 -6.20
N VAL A 66 0.21 -8.23 -7.13
CA VAL A 66 -0.18 -8.39 -8.53
C VAL A 66 -0.52 -9.85 -8.78
N VAL A 67 -1.68 -10.10 -9.36
CA VAL A 67 -2.17 -11.44 -9.67
C VAL A 67 -2.34 -11.58 -11.18
N GLU A 68 -1.90 -12.70 -11.73
CA GLU A 68 -2.05 -13.05 -13.12
C GLU A 68 -3.04 -14.21 -13.26
N GLY A 69 -3.86 -14.19 -14.32
CA GLY A 69 -4.81 -15.24 -14.64
C GLY A 69 -6.17 -14.71 -15.06
N ASN A 70 -7.14 -15.64 -15.13
CA ASN A 70 -8.52 -15.33 -15.53
C ASN A 70 -9.48 -16.08 -14.60
N GLY A 71 -10.08 -15.38 -13.64
CA GLY A 71 -11.01 -15.99 -12.70
C GLY A 71 -11.19 -15.22 -11.40
N GLU A 72 -11.90 -15.85 -10.48
CA GLU A 72 -12.08 -15.34 -9.12
C GLU A 72 -10.80 -15.55 -8.29
N VAL A 73 -10.46 -14.57 -7.46
CA VAL A 73 -9.24 -14.60 -6.67
C VAL A 73 -9.58 -14.88 -5.20
N GLU A 74 -8.96 -15.92 -4.67
CA GLU A 74 -9.05 -16.28 -3.26
C GLU A 74 -7.72 -16.01 -2.56
N PHE A 75 -7.80 -15.32 -1.41
CA PHE A 75 -6.65 -15.05 -0.54
C PHE A 75 -6.76 -15.87 0.73
N SER A 76 -5.68 -16.54 1.10
CA SER A 76 -5.61 -17.33 2.32
C SER A 76 -4.23 -17.19 2.99
N ASN A 77 -4.03 -17.88 4.11
CA ASN A 77 -2.81 -17.81 4.93
C ASN A 77 -2.54 -16.42 5.54
N LEU A 78 -3.60 -15.66 5.81
CA LEU A 78 -3.52 -14.29 6.35
C LEU A 78 -2.79 -14.23 7.69
N GLN A 79 -2.96 -15.26 8.52
CA GLN A 79 -2.30 -15.33 9.83
C GLN A 79 -0.78 -15.31 9.71
N THR A 80 -0.22 -16.08 8.79
CA THR A 80 1.23 -16.11 8.56
C THR A 80 1.70 -14.82 7.90
N ALA A 81 0.95 -14.30 6.93
CA ALA A 81 1.30 -13.07 6.24
C ALA A 81 1.39 -11.86 7.19
N LEU A 82 0.50 -11.78 8.16
CA LEU A 82 0.43 -10.68 9.13
C LEU A 82 1.10 -10.99 10.49
N ALA A 83 1.87 -12.08 10.58
CA ALA A 83 2.52 -12.46 11.83
C ALA A 83 3.65 -11.50 12.25
N THR A 84 4.29 -10.83 11.30
CA THR A 84 5.38 -9.89 11.58
C THR A 84 4.81 -8.56 12.10
N PRO A 85 5.24 -8.08 13.30
CA PRO A 85 4.80 -6.80 13.83
C PRO A 85 5.12 -5.63 12.89
N GLY A 86 4.19 -4.67 12.78
CA GLY A 86 4.33 -3.51 11.91
C GLY A 86 4.01 -3.79 10.45
N THR A 87 3.31 -4.88 10.15
CA THR A 87 2.76 -5.17 8.82
C THR A 87 1.26 -4.98 8.77
N ASP A 88 0.73 -4.65 7.60
CA ASP A 88 -0.68 -4.52 7.32
C ASP A 88 -0.99 -4.97 5.88
N LEU A 89 -2.26 -5.25 5.59
CA LEU A 89 -2.73 -5.77 4.30
C LEU A 89 -4.02 -5.08 3.88
N ARG A 90 -4.09 -4.69 2.61
CA ARG A 90 -5.32 -4.21 1.97
C ARG A 90 -5.62 -5.04 0.73
N ILE A 91 -6.75 -5.75 0.73
CA ILE A 91 -7.27 -6.45 -0.44
C ILE A 91 -8.30 -5.55 -1.12
N PHE A 92 -8.18 -5.35 -2.43
CA PHE A 92 -8.97 -4.37 -3.16
C PHE A 92 -10.38 -4.85 -3.51
N SER A 93 -10.84 -5.98 -3.01
CA SER A 93 -12.19 -6.54 -3.21
C SER A 93 -12.66 -6.54 -4.68
N LYS A 94 -11.74 -6.65 -5.62
CA LYS A 94 -12.06 -6.79 -7.04
C LYS A 94 -12.60 -8.19 -7.28
N PRO A 95 -13.72 -8.35 -8.00
CA PRO A 95 -14.42 -9.62 -8.06
C PRO A 95 -13.61 -10.70 -8.82
N ARG A 96 -12.75 -10.30 -9.75
CA ARG A 96 -11.97 -11.22 -10.56
C ARG A 96 -10.71 -10.58 -11.12
N VAL A 97 -9.77 -11.41 -11.52
CA VAL A 97 -8.62 -11.04 -12.34
C VAL A 97 -8.89 -11.44 -13.79
N GLU A 98 -8.46 -10.59 -14.70
CA GLU A 98 -8.40 -10.83 -16.14
C GLU A 98 -7.05 -10.35 -16.63
N GLY A 99 -6.18 -11.28 -17.07
CA GLY A 99 -4.81 -11.03 -17.43
C GLY A 99 -3.93 -10.70 -16.22
N HIS A 100 -3.55 -9.44 -16.05
CA HIS A 100 -2.61 -8.96 -15.03
C HIS A 100 -3.23 -7.80 -14.25
N ARG A 101 -3.43 -7.97 -12.94
CA ARG A 101 -4.16 -6.98 -12.15
C ARG A 101 -3.63 -6.84 -10.72
N ARG A 102 -3.50 -5.59 -10.24
CA ARG A 102 -3.27 -5.34 -8.82
C ARG A 102 -4.53 -5.67 -8.02
N MET A 103 -4.40 -6.59 -7.08
CA MET A 103 -5.50 -7.10 -6.26
C MET A 103 -5.40 -6.70 -4.79
N GLY A 104 -4.28 -6.13 -4.38
CA GLY A 104 -4.05 -5.68 -3.02
C GLY A 104 -2.70 -5.00 -2.85
N VAL A 105 -2.39 -4.66 -1.61
CA VAL A 105 -1.11 -4.10 -1.18
C VAL A 105 -0.81 -4.59 0.24
N THR A 106 0.45 -4.92 0.49
CA THR A 106 0.98 -5.06 1.85
C THR A 106 1.71 -3.80 2.23
N LEU A 107 1.64 -3.46 3.51
CA LEU A 107 2.27 -2.28 4.09
C LEU A 107 3.17 -2.72 5.24
N ALA A 108 4.29 -2.06 5.46
CA ALA A 108 5.14 -2.34 6.61
C ALA A 108 5.87 -1.10 7.12
N ILE A 109 6.19 -1.14 8.42
CA ILE A 109 7.09 -0.23 9.11
C ILE A 109 8.35 -1.00 9.50
N GLY A 110 9.51 -0.38 9.32
CA GLY A 110 10.80 -0.89 9.77
C GLY A 110 11.63 0.16 10.49
N SER A 111 12.70 -0.26 11.13
CA SER A 111 13.69 0.64 11.74
C SER A 111 14.41 1.52 10.71
N ASP A 112 14.34 1.12 9.45
CA ASP A 112 14.75 1.88 8.27
C ASP A 112 13.91 1.48 7.05
N ILE A 113 14.18 2.10 5.91
CA ILE A 113 13.42 1.86 4.67
C ILE A 113 13.66 0.46 4.10
N ASP A 114 14.84 -0.10 4.28
CA ASP A 114 15.18 -1.41 3.71
C ASP A 114 14.49 -2.53 4.50
N GLU A 115 14.48 -2.44 5.82
CA GLU A 115 13.69 -3.35 6.66
C GLU A 115 12.19 -3.26 6.33
N ALA A 116 11.65 -2.05 6.18
CA ALA A 116 10.25 -1.87 5.80
C ALA A 116 9.91 -2.54 4.45
N ARG A 117 10.78 -2.41 3.46
CA ARG A 117 10.62 -3.06 2.14
C ARG A 117 10.67 -4.59 2.25
N ILE A 118 11.60 -5.12 3.03
CA ILE A 118 11.71 -6.57 3.26
C ILE A 118 10.43 -7.09 3.90
N LYS A 119 9.98 -6.48 4.98
CA LYS A 119 8.74 -6.88 5.68
C LYS A 119 7.50 -6.81 4.79
N ALA A 120 7.34 -5.73 4.01
CA ALA A 120 6.21 -5.61 3.09
C ALA A 120 6.21 -6.70 2.02
N ASN A 121 7.39 -7.02 1.46
CA ASN A 121 7.54 -8.09 0.48
C ASN A 121 7.28 -9.47 1.09
N GLU A 122 7.84 -9.79 2.26
CA GLU A 122 7.62 -11.06 2.96
C GLU A 122 6.15 -11.27 3.32
N CYS A 123 5.47 -10.21 3.78
CA CYS A 123 4.03 -10.25 4.03
C CYS A 123 3.26 -10.65 2.77
N ALA A 124 3.60 -10.09 1.60
CA ALA A 124 2.99 -10.46 0.32
C ALA A 124 3.32 -11.90 -0.10
N GLN A 125 4.56 -12.34 0.07
CA GLN A 125 5.01 -13.69 -0.29
C GLN A 125 4.39 -14.79 0.58
N ASN A 126 4.07 -14.47 1.83
CA ASN A 126 3.41 -15.39 2.76
C ASN A 126 1.91 -15.56 2.48
N LEU A 127 1.30 -14.72 1.63
CA LEU A 127 -0.07 -14.93 1.18
C LEU A 127 -0.15 -16.13 0.22
N ARG A 128 -1.18 -16.95 0.42
CA ARG A 128 -1.57 -17.92 -0.58
C ARG A 128 -2.68 -17.34 -1.44
N ILE A 129 -2.41 -17.21 -2.73
CA ILE A 129 -3.32 -16.65 -3.72
C ILE A 129 -3.68 -17.73 -4.73
N VAL A 130 -4.97 -17.96 -4.92
CA VAL A 130 -5.51 -18.95 -5.88
C VAL A 130 -6.42 -18.22 -6.84
N VAL A 131 -6.25 -18.48 -8.13
CA VAL A 131 -7.16 -18.01 -9.18
C VAL A 131 -8.03 -19.17 -9.61
N ASN A 132 -9.31 -19.11 -9.30
CA ASN A 132 -10.31 -20.11 -9.68
C ASN A 132 -10.92 -19.72 -11.02
N PRO A 133 -10.81 -20.55 -12.07
CA PRO A 133 -11.40 -20.27 -13.37
C PRO A 133 -12.90 -19.95 -13.25
N ALA A 134 -13.37 -18.97 -14.01
CA ALA A 134 -14.81 -18.72 -14.11
C ALA A 134 -15.50 -19.97 -14.67
N LYS A 135 -16.57 -20.39 -14.02
CA LYS A 135 -17.44 -21.46 -14.48
C LYS A 135 -18.23 -21.02 -15.70
#